data_ef52554a26bb515c8e39c19c45e593c9
#
_entry.id   ef52554a26bb515c8e39c19c45e593c9
#
_cell.length_a   1.000
_cell.length_b   1.000
_cell.length_c   1.000
_cell.angle_alpha   90.00
_cell.angle_beta   90.00
_cell.angle_gamma   90.00
#
_symmetry.space_group_name_H-M   'P 1'
#
loop_
_entity.id
_entity.type
_entity.pdbx_description
1 polymer ?
#
loop_
_entity_poly.entity_id
_entity_poly.type
_entity_poly.pdbx_seq_one_letter_code
_entity_poly.pdbx_strand_id
1 'polypeptide(L)'
;MIYHSTRSLENGVNAREALLKGLCDDGGLYVSDELLTCVLTPDMLKGLTYRETALRVFSVLLSDFTKTELAEGIERAYADNFASVAVTPCVLYT
;
A
#
# COMPACT_ATOMS: atom_id res chain seq x y z
N MET A 1 1.39 -2.42 -11.59
CA MET A 1 2.59 -3.03 -10.96
C MET A 1 2.37 -4.53 -10.80
N ILE A 2 3.35 -5.31 -11.16
CA ILE A 2 3.28 -6.78 -11.06
C ILE A 2 4.07 -7.23 -9.83
N TYR A 3 3.46 -8.09 -9.05
CA TYR A 3 4.03 -8.65 -7.83
C TYR A 3 4.37 -10.12 -8.01
N HIS A 4 5.45 -10.56 -7.42
CA HIS A 4 5.87 -11.95 -7.41
C HIS A 4 6.38 -12.33 -6.02
N SER A 5 6.56 -13.63 -5.80
CA SER A 5 7.08 -14.14 -4.54
C SER A 5 8.56 -13.79 -4.37
N THR A 6 8.98 -13.57 -3.13
CA THR A 6 10.41 -13.46 -2.80
C THR A 6 11.18 -14.76 -3.09
N ARG A 7 10.48 -15.87 -3.28
CA ARG A 7 11.07 -17.20 -3.55
C ARG A 7 11.02 -17.61 -5.00
N SER A 8 10.25 -16.90 -5.85
CA SER A 8 10.12 -17.22 -7.27
C SER A 8 9.69 -16.01 -8.08
N LEU A 9 10.28 -15.83 -9.24
CA LEU A 9 9.89 -14.78 -10.20
C LEU A 9 8.72 -15.22 -11.08
N GLU A 10 8.29 -16.48 -10.97
CA GLU A 10 7.20 -17.03 -11.76
C GLU A 10 5.84 -16.58 -11.16
N ASN A 11 4.80 -16.72 -11.98
CA ASN A 11 3.42 -16.47 -11.57
C ASN A 11 3.18 -15.07 -10.98
N GLY A 12 3.61 -14.04 -11.71
CA GLY A 12 3.34 -12.66 -11.35
C GLY A 12 1.84 -12.39 -11.26
N VAL A 13 1.44 -11.62 -10.25
CA VAL A 13 0.05 -11.24 -10.02
C VAL A 13 -0.06 -9.72 -9.94
N ASN A 14 -1.28 -9.20 -10.14
CA ASN A 14 -1.51 -7.78 -9.94
C ASN A 14 -1.68 -7.44 -8.45
N ALA A 15 -1.79 -6.16 -8.13
CA ALA A 15 -1.91 -5.71 -6.75
C ALA A 15 -3.18 -6.22 -6.06
N ARG A 16 -4.30 -6.30 -6.78
CA ARG A 16 -5.55 -6.82 -6.22
C ARG A 16 -5.41 -8.26 -5.77
N GLU A 17 -4.83 -9.09 -6.62
CA GLU A 17 -4.61 -10.52 -6.32
C GLU A 17 -3.66 -10.68 -5.15
N ALA A 18 -2.54 -9.92 -5.14
CA ALA A 18 -1.58 -9.96 -4.06
C ALA A 18 -2.20 -9.56 -2.72
N LEU A 19 -3.01 -8.51 -2.72
CA LEU A 19 -3.67 -8.00 -1.52
C LEU A 19 -4.67 -9.02 -0.96
N LEU A 20 -5.48 -9.63 -1.82
CA LEU A 20 -6.48 -10.61 -1.40
C LEU A 20 -5.83 -11.90 -0.90
N LYS A 21 -4.74 -12.31 -1.51
CA LYS A 21 -4.06 -13.55 -1.15
C LYS A 21 -3.21 -13.40 0.12
N GLY A 22 -2.57 -12.25 0.30
CA GLY A 22 -1.72 -11.97 1.45
C GLY A 22 -0.34 -12.58 1.33
N LEU A 23 -0.22 -13.90 1.46
CA LEU A 23 1.04 -14.64 1.31
C LEU A 23 1.04 -15.45 0.01
N CYS A 24 2.24 -15.63 -0.55
CA CYS A 24 2.41 -16.47 -1.73
C CYS A 24 2.22 -17.95 -1.39
N ASP A 25 1.81 -18.75 -2.38
CA ASP A 25 1.60 -20.18 -2.20
C ASP A 25 2.87 -20.91 -1.76
N ASP A 26 4.02 -20.41 -2.16
CA ASP A 26 5.33 -21.00 -1.79
C ASP A 26 5.84 -20.49 -0.42
N GLY A 27 5.03 -19.73 0.30
CA GLY A 27 5.40 -19.17 1.60
C GLY A 27 6.21 -17.87 1.53
N GLY A 28 6.49 -17.38 0.33
CA GLY A 28 7.18 -16.11 0.14
C GLY A 28 6.26 -14.89 0.34
N LEU A 29 6.85 -13.72 0.36
CA LEU A 29 6.14 -12.45 0.41
C LEU A 29 6.02 -11.87 -1.00
N TYR A 30 4.99 -11.06 -1.24
CA TYR A 30 4.84 -10.37 -2.51
C TYR A 30 5.75 -9.15 -2.58
N VAL A 31 6.56 -9.08 -3.63
CA VAL A 31 7.45 -7.96 -3.91
C VAL A 31 7.36 -7.61 -5.40
N SER A 32 7.80 -6.42 -5.77
CA SER A 32 7.85 -6.00 -7.16
C SER A 32 9.16 -5.32 -7.47
N ASP A 33 9.79 -5.71 -8.58
CA ASP A 33 11.00 -5.07 -9.08
C ASP A 33 10.74 -3.65 -9.58
N GLU A 34 9.49 -3.34 -9.92
CA GLU A 34 9.09 -2.00 -10.35
C GLU A 34 9.24 -0.96 -9.24
N LEU A 35 9.31 -1.40 -7.97
CA LEU A 35 9.57 -0.50 -6.85
C LEU A 35 10.92 0.22 -6.98
N LEU A 36 11.88 -0.39 -7.64
CA LEU A 36 13.20 0.20 -7.86
C LEU A 36 13.15 1.40 -8.81
N THR A 37 12.11 1.49 -9.64
CA THR A 37 11.92 2.57 -10.60
C THR A 37 10.89 3.59 -10.14
N CYS A 38 10.20 3.34 -9.04
CA CYS A 38 9.23 4.26 -8.47
C CYS A 38 9.95 5.34 -7.70
N VAL A 39 9.67 6.59 -8.03
CA VAL A 39 10.29 7.73 -7.37
C VAL A 39 9.22 8.54 -6.66
N LEU A 40 9.20 8.45 -5.32
CA LEU A 40 8.46 9.34 -4.46
C LEU A 40 9.49 10.03 -3.56
N THR A 41 9.78 11.28 -3.84
CA THR A 41 10.72 12.06 -3.04
C THR A 41 10.00 12.73 -1.88
N PRO A 42 10.70 13.09 -0.79
CA PRO A 42 10.10 13.85 0.30
C PRO A 42 9.48 15.17 -0.18
N ASP A 43 10.05 15.81 -1.18
CA ASP A 43 9.51 17.07 -1.73
C ASP A 43 8.15 16.88 -2.38
N MET A 44 7.90 15.75 -3.02
CA MET A 44 6.60 15.42 -3.63
C MET A 44 5.51 15.22 -2.59
N LEU A 45 5.88 14.87 -1.36
CA LEU A 45 4.94 14.59 -0.27
C LEU A 45 4.81 15.75 0.70
N LYS A 46 5.64 16.78 0.53
CA LYS A 46 5.66 17.95 1.41
C LYS A 46 4.33 18.71 1.34
N GLY A 47 3.78 19.04 2.51
CA GLY A 47 2.53 19.79 2.60
C GLY A 47 1.27 18.94 2.42
N LEU A 48 1.39 17.65 2.15
CA LEU A 48 0.24 16.75 2.03
C LEU A 48 -0.23 16.30 3.41
N THR A 49 -1.53 16.09 3.54
CA THR A 49 -2.09 15.42 4.72
C THR A 49 -1.71 13.94 4.69
N TYR A 50 -1.94 13.24 5.80
CA TYR A 50 -1.69 11.79 5.84
C TYR A 50 -2.49 11.04 4.76
N ARG A 51 -3.77 11.36 4.60
CA ARG A 51 -4.63 10.72 3.59
C ARG A 51 -4.18 11.03 2.17
N GLU A 52 -3.75 12.26 1.89
CA GLU A 52 -3.21 12.63 0.59
C GLU A 52 -1.91 11.89 0.29
N THR A 53 -1.04 11.75 1.29
CA THR A 53 0.20 10.97 1.18
C THR A 53 -0.12 9.50 0.92
N ALA A 54 -1.08 8.93 1.65
CA ALA A 54 -1.52 7.55 1.45
C ALA A 54 -2.03 7.33 0.02
N LEU A 55 -2.80 8.28 -0.53
CA LEU A 55 -3.29 8.18 -1.91
C LEU A 55 -2.14 8.16 -2.91
N ARG A 56 -1.13 9.01 -2.70
CA ARG A 56 0.07 9.03 -3.57
C ARG A 56 0.81 7.70 -3.53
N VAL A 57 1.08 7.18 -2.35
CA VAL A 57 1.79 5.91 -2.16
C VAL A 57 0.99 4.74 -2.75
N PHE A 58 -0.30 4.65 -2.44
CA PHE A 58 -1.14 3.57 -2.93
C PHE A 58 -1.39 3.64 -4.43
N SER A 59 -1.39 4.82 -5.03
CA SER A 59 -1.49 4.96 -6.48
C SER A 59 -0.31 4.30 -7.21
N VAL A 60 0.83 4.21 -6.56
CA VAL A 60 2.00 3.50 -7.07
C VAL A 60 1.93 2.00 -6.76
N LEU A 61 1.74 1.66 -5.48
CA LEU A 61 1.77 0.26 -5.02
C LEU A 61 0.56 -0.55 -5.49
N LEU A 62 -0.60 0.07 -5.56
CA LEU A 62 -1.87 -0.57 -5.92
C LEU A 62 -2.40 0.02 -7.23
N SER A 63 -1.54 0.05 -8.25
CA SER A 63 -1.79 0.76 -9.51
C SER A 63 -2.95 0.21 -10.34
N ASP A 64 -3.42 -1.00 -10.08
CA ASP A 64 -4.57 -1.58 -10.78
C ASP A 64 -5.92 -1.22 -10.15
N PHE A 65 -5.91 -0.50 -9.02
CA PHE A 65 -7.11 0.14 -8.47
C PHE A 65 -7.30 1.52 -9.08
N THR A 66 -8.54 1.93 -9.26
CA THR A 66 -8.82 3.30 -9.71
C THR A 66 -8.53 4.29 -8.58
N LYS A 67 -8.30 5.54 -8.94
CA LYS A 67 -8.07 6.61 -7.96
C LYS A 67 -9.27 6.78 -7.02
N THR A 68 -10.49 6.64 -7.55
CA THR A 68 -11.72 6.70 -6.74
C THR A 68 -11.79 5.56 -5.73
N GLU A 69 -11.48 4.34 -6.16
CA GLU A 69 -11.45 3.18 -5.26
C GLU A 69 -10.45 3.37 -4.13
N LEU A 70 -9.25 3.87 -4.44
CA LEU A 70 -8.21 4.14 -3.46
C LEU A 70 -8.62 5.25 -2.49
N ALA A 71 -9.19 6.33 -3.00
CA ALA A 71 -9.63 7.45 -2.18
C ALA A 71 -10.72 7.03 -1.18
N GLU A 72 -11.71 6.25 -1.63
CA GLU A 72 -12.77 5.72 -0.78
C GLU A 72 -12.23 4.76 0.28
N GLY A 73 -11.31 3.88 -0.11
CA GLY A 73 -10.68 2.93 0.82
C GLY A 73 -9.88 3.64 1.91
N ILE A 74 -9.11 4.65 1.53
CA ILE A 74 -8.32 5.46 2.46
C ILE A 74 -9.23 6.22 3.43
N GLU A 75 -10.32 6.79 2.92
CA GLU A 75 -11.29 7.50 3.77
C GLU A 75 -11.87 6.58 4.85
N ARG A 76 -12.24 5.36 4.48
CA ARG A 76 -12.75 4.37 5.44
C ARG A 76 -11.68 3.88 6.41
N ALA A 77 -10.46 3.66 5.92
CA ALA A 77 -9.38 3.11 6.73
C ALA A 77 -8.88 4.08 7.81
N TYR A 78 -8.86 5.38 7.47
CA TYR A 78 -8.30 6.41 8.35
C TYR A 78 -9.36 7.38 8.90
N ALA A 79 -10.62 6.94 8.99
CA ALA A 79 -11.68 7.68 9.67
C ALA A 79 -11.62 7.40 11.18
N ASP A 80 -12.71 6.92 11.78
CA ASP A 80 -12.82 6.68 13.23
C ASP A 80 -12.55 5.22 13.61
N ASN A 81 -11.60 4.58 12.92
CA ASN A 81 -11.32 3.15 13.11
C ASN A 81 -10.34 2.84 14.24
N PHE A 82 -9.75 3.87 14.83
CA PHE A 82 -8.77 3.70 15.90
C PHE A 82 -9.34 4.17 17.23
N ALA A 83 -8.82 3.62 18.32
CA ALA A 83 -9.18 4.03 19.68
C ALA A 83 -8.62 5.42 20.06
N SER A 84 -7.95 6.07 19.15
CA SER A 84 -7.36 7.40 19.30
C SER A 84 -7.87 8.33 18.20
N VAL A 85 -7.91 9.63 18.44
CA VAL A 85 -8.21 10.64 17.41
C VAL A 85 -7.06 10.81 16.40
N ALA A 86 -5.86 10.30 16.73
CA ALA A 86 -4.73 10.33 15.83
C ALA A 86 -4.96 9.40 14.63
N VAL A 87 -4.59 9.86 13.43
CA VAL A 87 -4.72 9.05 12.20
C VAL A 87 -3.80 7.84 12.26
N THR A 88 -2.63 8.00 12.87
CA THR A 88 -1.65 6.92 13.07
C THR A 88 -1.30 6.84 14.55
N PRO A 89 -2.16 6.22 15.38
CA PRO A 89 -1.90 6.15 16.80
C PRO A 89 -0.69 5.26 17.12
N CYS A 90 0.09 5.67 18.12
CA CYS A 90 1.19 4.89 18.64
C CYS A 90 0.78 4.26 19.96
N VAL A 91 0.96 2.95 20.09
CA VAL A 91 0.63 2.21 21.32
C VAL A 91 1.91 1.61 21.87
N LEU A 92 2.17 1.90 23.15
CA LEU A 92 3.31 1.32 23.86
C LEU A 92 2.82 0.14 24.70
N TYR A 93 3.46 -1.00 24.54
CA TYR A 93 3.21 -2.17 25.37
C TYR A 93 4.16 -2.14 26.57
N THR A 94 3.60 -2.23 27.74
CA THR A 94 4.36 -2.25 29.00
C THR A 94 4.27 -3.59 29.71
#